data_eab78f7823e6719d18ca8603348de34f
#
_entry.id   eab78f7823e6719d18ca8603348de34f
#
_cell.length_a   1.000
_cell.length_b   1.000
_cell.length_c   1.000
_cell.angle_alpha   90.00
_cell.angle_beta   90.00
_cell.angle_gamma   90.00
#
_symmetry.space_group_name_H-M   'P 1'
#
loop_
_entity.id
_entity.type
_entity.pdbx_description
1 polymer ?
#
loop_
_entity_poly.entity_id
_entity_poly.type
_entity_poly.pdbx_seq_one_letter_code
_entity_poly.pdbx_strand_id
1 'polypeptide(L)'
;MNNEFAVAISVYYNDSSVYVKRALESIWDTQTVRPTQIVLVVDGPVGTPILDAIKEFETHCPVLKVVQLAENAGSGNAMRVAMDVVDCELIARMDSDDVSAPTRFEEQLRFFAENPDVDVLGGDISEFVGEEENIVAYRRVPATDHEIKNYMRKRCPLNHVTVMFKKSAVLAAGGYIEQFWNEDYYLWIRMAEHGAVMANTCTVLVNVRTGQDMYSRRGGKKYFKSEMFLQNYMLQRKMISLPTYADNIAKRWVVQRLLPTQLRGVVFRTFARKGK
;
A
#
# COMPACT_ATOMS: atom_id res chain seq x y z
N MET A 1 -27.19 1.92 -2.99
CA MET A 1 -25.98 1.95 -2.16
C MET A 1 -25.19 3.17 -2.57
N ASN A 2 -24.67 3.91 -1.62
CA ASN A 2 -23.82 5.08 -1.94
C ASN A 2 -22.48 4.54 -2.45
N ASN A 3 -22.21 4.66 -3.75
CA ASN A 3 -20.95 4.20 -4.38
C ASN A 3 -19.86 5.28 -4.28
N GLU A 4 -19.99 6.21 -3.34
CA GLU A 4 -19.02 7.28 -3.14
C GLU A 4 -17.75 6.77 -2.47
N PHE A 5 -16.64 6.92 -3.15
CA PHE A 5 -15.32 6.63 -2.62
C PHE A 5 -14.29 7.57 -3.22
N ALA A 6 -13.19 7.74 -2.52
CA ALA A 6 -12.05 8.52 -2.99
C ALA A 6 -10.87 7.61 -3.32
N VAL A 7 -10.00 8.08 -4.21
CA VAL A 7 -8.64 7.55 -4.38
C VAL A 7 -7.64 8.51 -3.76
N ALA A 8 -6.74 7.99 -2.92
CA ALA A 8 -5.59 8.72 -2.38
C ALA A 8 -4.30 8.20 -3.03
N ILE A 9 -3.58 9.10 -3.68
CA ILE A 9 -2.33 8.84 -4.38
C ILE A 9 -1.31 9.93 -4.04
N SER A 10 -0.03 9.61 -3.99
CA SER A 10 1.04 10.59 -3.79
C SER A 10 2.13 10.45 -4.84
N VAL A 11 2.74 11.56 -5.21
CA VAL A 11 3.89 11.64 -6.12
C VAL A 11 5.02 12.43 -5.46
N TYR A 12 6.27 12.09 -5.77
CA TYR A 12 7.44 12.78 -5.24
C TYR A 12 8.54 12.96 -6.31
N TYR A 13 9.60 13.66 -5.99
CA TYR A 13 10.63 14.11 -6.94
C TYR A 13 11.34 12.99 -7.73
N ASN A 14 11.32 11.75 -7.24
CA ASN A 14 12.02 10.63 -7.88
C ASN A 14 11.09 9.74 -8.72
N ASP A 15 9.82 10.10 -8.84
CA ASP A 15 8.86 9.39 -9.68
C ASP A 15 9.09 9.67 -11.17
N SER A 16 8.71 8.71 -12.00
CA SER A 16 8.70 8.86 -13.46
C SER A 16 7.37 9.45 -13.93
N SER A 17 7.40 10.55 -14.67
CA SER A 17 6.19 11.17 -15.25
C SER A 17 5.38 10.21 -16.11
N VAL A 18 6.04 9.29 -16.84
CA VAL A 18 5.38 8.26 -17.65
C VAL A 18 4.60 7.28 -16.77
N TYR A 19 5.16 6.88 -15.63
CA TYR A 19 4.49 5.98 -14.71
C TYR A 19 3.36 6.69 -13.96
N VAL A 20 3.57 7.92 -13.53
CA VAL A 20 2.52 8.78 -12.92
C VAL A 20 1.32 8.91 -13.85
N LYS A 21 1.55 9.23 -15.13
CA LYS A 21 0.48 9.33 -16.13
C LYS A 21 -0.29 8.00 -16.22
N ARG A 22 0.41 6.89 -16.37
CA ARG A 22 -0.20 5.56 -16.47
C ARG A 22 -0.96 5.15 -15.21
N ALA A 23 -0.44 5.46 -14.02
CA ALA A 23 -1.12 5.22 -12.75
C ALA A 23 -2.45 6.00 -12.66
N LEU A 24 -2.43 7.30 -13.02
CA LEU A 24 -3.61 8.17 -13.04
C LEU A 24 -4.66 7.65 -14.03
N GLU A 25 -4.27 7.31 -15.27
CA GLU A 25 -5.16 6.68 -16.26
C GLU A 25 -5.79 5.39 -15.71
N SER A 26 -5.02 4.59 -14.97
CA SER A 26 -5.49 3.31 -14.44
C SER A 26 -6.54 3.42 -13.34
N ILE A 27 -6.61 4.55 -12.63
CA ILE A 27 -7.60 4.78 -11.57
C ILE A 27 -8.82 5.60 -12.03
N TRP A 28 -8.83 6.07 -13.27
CA TRP A 28 -9.92 6.88 -13.81
C TRP A 28 -10.42 6.39 -15.16
N ASP A 29 -9.57 6.42 -16.21
CA ASP A 29 -10.00 6.20 -17.59
C ASP A 29 -10.40 4.75 -17.86
N THR A 30 -9.67 3.80 -17.28
CA THR A 30 -9.87 2.36 -17.53
C THR A 30 -10.76 1.67 -16.51
N GLN A 31 -11.24 2.37 -15.48
CA GLN A 31 -12.07 1.77 -14.43
C GLN A 31 -13.54 1.57 -14.86
N THR A 32 -14.11 0.40 -14.52
CA THR A 32 -15.55 0.13 -14.68
C THR A 32 -16.41 1.00 -13.76
N VAL A 33 -15.90 1.33 -12.57
CA VAL A 33 -16.52 2.26 -11.62
C VAL A 33 -15.51 3.33 -11.24
N ARG A 34 -15.83 4.59 -11.51
CA ARG A 34 -14.95 5.73 -11.24
C ARG A 34 -15.11 6.28 -9.82
N PRO A 35 -14.01 6.74 -9.19
CA PRO A 35 -14.08 7.44 -7.89
C PRO A 35 -14.84 8.75 -8.02
N THR A 36 -15.46 9.17 -6.91
CA THR A 36 -16.12 10.49 -6.81
C THR A 36 -15.15 11.61 -6.41
N GLN A 37 -13.95 11.24 -5.92
CA GLN A 37 -12.86 12.15 -5.59
C GLN A 37 -11.52 11.45 -5.81
N ILE A 38 -10.53 12.17 -6.36
CA ILE A 38 -9.12 11.75 -6.39
C ILE A 38 -8.32 12.82 -5.68
N VAL A 39 -7.62 12.46 -4.60
CA VAL A 39 -6.70 13.37 -3.91
C VAL A 39 -5.28 12.94 -4.25
N LEU A 40 -4.58 13.78 -5.01
CA LEU A 40 -3.18 13.61 -5.38
C LEU A 40 -2.31 14.54 -4.54
N VAL A 41 -1.47 13.97 -3.69
CA VAL A 41 -0.52 14.73 -2.88
C VAL A 41 0.83 14.78 -3.60
N VAL A 42 1.28 15.98 -3.95
CA VAL A 42 2.63 16.23 -4.46
C VAL A 42 3.54 16.43 -3.25
N ASP A 43 4.30 15.41 -2.92
CA ASP A 43 5.13 15.33 -1.69
C ASP A 43 6.47 16.05 -1.87
N GLY A 44 6.41 17.36 -1.73
CA GLY A 44 7.52 18.27 -1.95
C GLY A 44 7.66 18.72 -3.41
N PRO A 45 8.70 19.49 -3.75
CA PRO A 45 8.96 19.93 -5.12
C PRO A 45 9.23 18.75 -6.05
N VAL A 46 8.57 18.74 -7.23
CA VAL A 46 8.75 17.73 -8.29
C VAL A 46 9.17 18.41 -9.60
N GLY A 47 9.74 17.63 -10.52
CA GLY A 47 10.16 18.13 -11.82
C GLY A 47 8.98 18.50 -12.74
N THR A 48 9.22 19.43 -13.68
CA THR A 48 8.23 19.85 -14.68
C THR A 48 7.52 18.71 -15.40
N PRO A 49 8.19 17.60 -15.82
CA PRO A 49 7.49 16.50 -16.48
C PRO A 49 6.38 15.85 -15.63
N ILE A 50 6.54 15.77 -14.30
CA ILE A 50 5.49 15.26 -13.40
C ILE A 50 4.35 16.27 -13.31
N LEU A 51 4.67 17.56 -13.18
CA LEU A 51 3.64 18.62 -13.14
C LEU A 51 2.82 18.68 -14.43
N ASP A 52 3.46 18.49 -15.58
CA ASP A 52 2.79 18.46 -16.87
C ASP A 52 1.86 17.26 -17.01
N ALA A 53 2.29 16.07 -16.55
CA ALA A 53 1.43 14.87 -16.52
C ALA A 53 0.19 15.07 -15.61
N ILE A 54 0.35 15.72 -14.46
CA ILE A 54 -0.76 16.04 -13.56
C ILE A 54 -1.71 17.04 -14.23
N LYS A 55 -1.20 18.12 -14.83
CA LYS A 55 -2.01 19.11 -15.53
C LYS A 55 -2.77 18.52 -16.72
N GLU A 56 -2.13 17.64 -17.50
CA GLU A 56 -2.79 16.94 -18.58
C GLU A 56 -3.98 16.13 -18.06
N PHE A 57 -3.79 15.39 -16.96
CA PHE A 57 -4.85 14.59 -16.33
C PHE A 57 -5.99 15.47 -15.78
N GLU A 58 -5.69 16.63 -15.21
CA GLU A 58 -6.70 17.61 -14.75
C GLU A 58 -7.68 18.01 -15.83
N THR A 59 -7.27 18.05 -17.11
CA THR A 59 -8.13 18.52 -18.22
C THR A 59 -9.36 17.64 -18.44
N HIS A 60 -9.32 16.36 -18.04
CA HIS A 60 -10.40 15.41 -18.25
C HIS A 60 -10.87 14.66 -16.99
N CYS A 61 -10.26 14.93 -15.85
CA CYS A 61 -10.66 14.37 -14.56
C CYS A 61 -11.17 15.47 -13.61
N PRO A 62 -12.47 15.81 -13.64
CA PRO A 62 -13.02 16.93 -12.86
C PRO A 62 -13.06 16.68 -11.35
N VAL A 63 -12.80 15.46 -10.90
CA VAL A 63 -12.81 15.05 -9.49
C VAL A 63 -11.41 15.03 -8.88
N LEU A 64 -10.38 15.41 -9.66
CA LEU A 64 -9.01 15.51 -9.17
C LEU A 64 -8.85 16.73 -8.26
N LYS A 65 -8.25 16.53 -7.10
CA LYS A 65 -7.81 17.55 -6.17
C LYS A 65 -6.32 17.38 -5.90
N VAL A 66 -5.53 18.33 -6.33
CA VAL A 66 -4.06 18.33 -6.12
C VAL A 66 -3.72 19.09 -4.85
N VAL A 67 -2.90 18.48 -3.99
CA VAL A 67 -2.38 19.07 -2.76
C VAL A 67 -0.87 19.12 -2.83
N GLN A 68 -0.28 20.33 -2.86
CA GLN A 68 1.16 20.52 -2.90
C GLN A 68 1.74 20.69 -1.50
N LEU A 69 2.71 19.87 -1.13
CA LEU A 69 3.51 20.05 0.08
C LEU A 69 4.76 20.91 -0.22
N ALA A 70 5.16 21.70 0.76
CA ALA A 70 6.35 22.56 0.63
C ALA A 70 7.66 21.77 0.57
N GLU A 71 7.71 20.63 1.25
CA GLU A 71 8.89 19.74 1.32
C GLU A 71 8.46 18.26 1.31
N ASN A 72 9.38 17.37 0.97
CA ASN A 72 9.11 15.94 1.02
C ASN A 72 8.99 15.47 2.46
N ALA A 73 7.80 15.04 2.83
CA ALA A 73 7.43 14.60 4.17
C ALA A 73 7.38 13.07 4.34
N GLY A 74 7.48 12.32 3.24
CA GLY A 74 7.41 10.86 3.20
C GLY A 74 6.00 10.32 2.98
N SER A 75 5.92 9.07 2.52
CA SER A 75 4.67 8.40 2.10
C SER A 75 3.59 8.40 3.18
N GLY A 76 3.95 8.09 4.44
CA GLY A 76 3.00 8.09 5.55
C GLY A 76 2.39 9.46 5.81
N ASN A 77 3.21 10.53 5.76
CA ASN A 77 2.72 11.90 5.94
C ASN A 77 1.90 12.38 4.74
N ALA A 78 2.29 12.03 3.50
CA ALA A 78 1.51 12.33 2.31
C ALA A 78 0.12 11.68 2.39
N MET A 79 0.04 10.42 2.82
CA MET A 79 -1.24 9.74 3.05
C MET A 79 -2.06 10.38 4.17
N ARG A 80 -1.43 10.85 5.26
CA ARG A 80 -2.12 11.59 6.31
C ARG A 80 -2.75 12.87 5.77
N VAL A 81 -2.01 13.65 4.97
CA VAL A 81 -2.54 14.85 4.32
C VAL A 81 -3.69 14.52 3.37
N ALA A 82 -3.57 13.44 2.58
CA ALA A 82 -4.67 12.99 1.73
C ALA A 82 -5.94 12.67 2.55
N MET A 83 -5.78 11.98 3.68
CA MET A 83 -6.88 11.66 4.60
C MET A 83 -7.58 12.90 5.15
N ASP A 84 -6.83 13.97 5.44
CA ASP A 84 -7.40 15.24 5.94
C ASP A 84 -8.27 15.94 4.88
N VAL A 85 -7.99 15.70 3.59
CA VAL A 85 -8.60 16.37 2.43
C VAL A 85 -9.75 15.56 1.81
N VAL A 86 -9.74 14.23 1.97
CA VAL A 86 -10.78 13.34 1.44
C VAL A 86 -12.09 13.52 2.20
N ASP A 87 -13.20 13.67 1.47
CA ASP A 87 -14.55 13.81 2.03
C ASP A 87 -15.28 12.45 2.16
N CYS A 88 -14.87 11.43 1.41
CA CYS A 88 -15.50 10.11 1.38
C CYS A 88 -15.13 9.25 2.59
N GLU A 89 -16.05 8.37 3.01
CA GLU A 89 -15.78 7.35 4.02
C GLU A 89 -14.92 6.20 3.48
N LEU A 90 -15.14 5.75 2.24
CA LEU A 90 -14.30 4.74 1.62
C LEU A 90 -13.17 5.41 0.85
N ILE A 91 -11.93 4.95 1.11
CA ILE A 91 -10.73 5.48 0.48
C ILE A 91 -9.92 4.32 -0.09
N ALA A 92 -9.69 4.33 -1.39
CA ALA A 92 -8.75 3.44 -2.08
C ALA A 92 -7.36 4.10 -2.14
N ARG A 93 -6.33 3.35 -1.80
CA ARG A 93 -4.94 3.82 -1.91
C ARG A 93 -4.34 3.39 -3.25
N MET A 94 -3.48 4.21 -3.84
CA MET A 94 -2.73 3.89 -5.05
C MET A 94 -1.30 4.41 -4.99
N ASP A 95 -0.35 3.68 -5.62
CA ASP A 95 1.02 4.13 -5.86
C ASP A 95 1.11 4.83 -7.23
N SER A 96 2.06 5.75 -7.35
CA SER A 96 2.27 6.58 -8.55
C SER A 96 2.94 5.85 -9.72
N ASP A 97 3.44 4.63 -9.51
CA ASP A 97 4.18 3.84 -10.49
C ASP A 97 3.53 2.48 -10.84
N ASP A 98 2.39 2.19 -10.22
CA ASP A 98 1.65 0.93 -10.38
C ASP A 98 0.41 1.09 -11.27
N VAL A 99 -0.24 -0.02 -11.64
CA VAL A 99 -1.39 -0.02 -12.53
C VAL A 99 -2.57 -0.75 -11.88
N SER A 100 -3.66 -0.03 -11.66
CA SER A 100 -4.91 -0.59 -11.11
C SER A 100 -5.60 -1.49 -12.12
N ALA A 101 -6.10 -2.66 -11.69
CA ALA A 101 -6.93 -3.51 -12.53
C ALA A 101 -8.26 -2.79 -12.88
N PRO A 102 -8.80 -2.95 -14.10
CA PRO A 102 -10.00 -2.21 -14.54
C PRO A 102 -11.24 -2.44 -13.67
N THR A 103 -11.39 -3.59 -13.07
CA THR A 103 -12.55 -3.97 -12.23
C THR A 103 -12.29 -3.78 -10.73
N ARG A 104 -11.12 -3.27 -10.35
CA ARG A 104 -10.71 -3.18 -8.94
C ARG A 104 -11.77 -2.52 -8.06
N PHE A 105 -12.19 -1.32 -8.41
CA PHE A 105 -13.09 -0.57 -7.55
C PHE A 105 -14.49 -1.16 -7.51
N GLU A 106 -14.98 -1.71 -8.62
CA GLU A 106 -16.25 -2.44 -8.67
C GLU A 106 -16.23 -3.65 -7.73
N GLU A 107 -15.16 -4.46 -7.78
CA GLU A 107 -14.98 -5.62 -6.92
C GLU A 107 -14.93 -5.23 -5.44
N GLN A 108 -14.16 -4.19 -5.11
CA GLN A 108 -14.02 -3.72 -3.73
C GLN A 108 -15.33 -3.14 -3.17
N LEU A 109 -16.04 -2.32 -3.94
CA LEU A 109 -17.33 -1.76 -3.52
C LEU A 109 -18.39 -2.85 -3.32
N ARG A 110 -18.44 -3.83 -4.23
CA ARG A 110 -19.32 -4.98 -4.06
C ARG A 110 -19.01 -5.74 -2.78
N PHE A 111 -17.73 -5.98 -2.50
CA PHE A 111 -17.32 -6.69 -1.29
C PHE A 111 -17.73 -5.94 -0.01
N PHE A 112 -17.53 -4.61 0.06
CA PHE A 112 -17.98 -3.80 1.18
C PHE A 112 -19.50 -3.80 1.34
N ALA A 113 -20.26 -3.85 0.24
CA ALA A 113 -21.71 -3.93 0.26
C ALA A 113 -22.21 -5.26 0.83
N GLU A 114 -21.53 -6.36 0.50
CA GLU A 114 -21.84 -7.71 0.98
C GLU A 114 -21.30 -7.95 2.41
N ASN A 115 -20.28 -7.21 2.84
CA ASN A 115 -19.59 -7.37 4.13
C ASN A 115 -19.43 -6.00 4.83
N PRO A 116 -20.52 -5.42 5.35
CA PRO A 116 -20.51 -4.04 5.89
C PRO A 116 -19.64 -3.87 7.15
N ASP A 117 -19.32 -4.95 7.85
CA ASP A 117 -18.48 -4.94 9.04
C ASP A 117 -16.97 -4.86 8.72
N VAL A 118 -16.58 -5.07 7.46
CA VAL A 118 -15.16 -4.96 7.05
C VAL A 118 -14.73 -3.51 7.06
N ASP A 119 -13.56 -3.24 7.63
CA ASP A 119 -12.97 -1.91 7.74
C ASP A 119 -11.83 -1.68 6.75
N VAL A 120 -11.11 -2.75 6.38
CA VAL A 120 -10.02 -2.73 5.39
C VAL A 120 -10.14 -3.93 4.47
N LEU A 121 -10.13 -3.66 3.18
CA LEU A 121 -10.13 -4.66 2.12
C LEU A 121 -8.90 -4.47 1.24
N GLY A 122 -8.02 -5.47 1.21
CA GLY A 122 -6.91 -5.57 0.26
C GLY A 122 -7.15 -6.63 -0.81
N GLY A 123 -6.08 -7.01 -1.51
CA GLY A 123 -6.11 -8.10 -2.49
C GLY A 123 -4.71 -8.50 -2.94
N ASP A 124 -4.66 -9.45 -3.85
CA ASP A 124 -3.42 -9.91 -4.47
C ASP A 124 -2.83 -8.86 -5.41
N ILE A 125 -1.55 -8.99 -5.70
CA ILE A 125 -0.88 -8.23 -6.76
C ILE A 125 -0.18 -9.18 -7.73
N SER A 126 -0.07 -8.75 -8.99
CA SER A 126 0.96 -9.23 -9.89
C SER A 126 2.18 -8.31 -9.83
N GLU A 127 3.37 -8.82 -10.13
CA GLU A 127 4.59 -8.04 -10.24
C GLU A 127 5.09 -8.13 -11.69
N PHE A 128 5.36 -7.00 -12.35
CA PHE A 128 5.83 -6.94 -13.72
C PHE A 128 7.12 -6.12 -13.86
N VAL A 129 7.87 -6.35 -14.93
CA VAL A 129 9.13 -5.67 -15.25
C VAL A 129 9.05 -5.11 -16.66
N GLY A 130 9.28 -3.80 -16.82
CA GLY A 130 9.16 -3.12 -18.10
C GLY A 130 7.70 -2.96 -18.51
N GLU A 131 7.26 -3.77 -19.48
CA GLU A 131 5.88 -3.78 -19.99
C GLU A 131 4.93 -4.51 -19.04
N GLU A 132 3.67 -4.06 -18.97
CA GLU A 132 2.65 -4.55 -18.02
C GLU A 132 2.34 -6.04 -18.21
N GLU A 133 2.48 -6.57 -19.43
CA GLU A 133 2.25 -7.96 -19.79
C GLU A 133 3.36 -8.89 -19.29
N ASN A 134 4.54 -8.35 -18.99
CA ASN A 134 5.70 -9.13 -18.54
C ASN A 134 5.62 -9.40 -17.04
N ILE A 135 4.63 -10.19 -16.64
CA ILE A 135 4.40 -10.59 -15.25
C ILE A 135 5.45 -11.63 -14.84
N VAL A 136 6.21 -11.31 -13.80
CA VAL A 136 7.31 -12.11 -13.26
C VAL A 136 6.98 -12.84 -11.96
N ALA A 137 5.97 -12.36 -11.21
CA ALA A 137 5.56 -12.99 -9.95
C ALA A 137 4.16 -12.56 -9.52
N TYR A 138 3.63 -13.26 -8.50
CA TYR A 138 2.41 -12.88 -7.80
C TYR A 138 2.68 -12.83 -6.28
N ARG A 139 2.12 -11.84 -5.60
CA ARG A 139 2.03 -11.86 -4.14
C ARG A 139 0.60 -12.08 -3.72
N ARG A 140 0.34 -13.27 -3.23
CA ARG A 140 -0.93 -13.65 -2.60
C ARG A 140 -0.89 -13.38 -1.11
N VAL A 141 -2.03 -12.97 -0.57
CA VAL A 141 -2.20 -12.60 0.84
C VAL A 141 -3.34 -13.41 1.46
N PRO A 142 -3.37 -13.61 2.80
CA PRO A 142 -4.45 -14.33 3.46
C PRO A 142 -5.79 -13.60 3.31
N ALA A 143 -6.89 -14.33 3.17
CA ALA A 143 -8.19 -13.78 2.81
C ALA A 143 -9.02 -13.29 4.02
N THR A 144 -9.06 -14.07 5.10
CA THR A 144 -9.97 -13.83 6.23
C THR A 144 -9.31 -13.04 7.35
N ASP A 145 -10.11 -12.31 8.15
CA ASP A 145 -9.63 -11.52 9.30
C ASP A 145 -8.73 -12.34 10.24
N HIS A 146 -9.15 -13.57 10.55
CA HIS A 146 -8.39 -14.47 11.41
C HIS A 146 -7.02 -14.82 10.80
N GLU A 147 -6.98 -15.18 9.53
CA GLU A 147 -5.73 -15.51 8.82
C GLU A 147 -4.83 -14.29 8.69
N ILE A 148 -5.40 -13.12 8.37
CA ILE A 148 -4.71 -11.82 8.28
C ILE A 148 -4.03 -11.50 9.61
N LYS A 149 -4.76 -11.54 10.72
CA LYS A 149 -4.22 -11.24 12.06
C LYS A 149 -3.16 -12.28 12.50
N ASN A 150 -3.31 -13.54 12.14
CA ASN A 150 -2.28 -14.55 12.38
C ASN A 150 -1.02 -14.33 11.54
N TYR A 151 -1.18 -14.00 10.24
CA TYR A 151 -0.06 -13.70 9.35
C TYR A 151 0.68 -12.42 9.76
N MET A 152 -0.07 -11.41 10.22
CA MET A 152 0.43 -10.14 10.73
C MET A 152 1.48 -10.31 11.84
N ARG A 153 1.37 -11.34 12.66
CA ARG A 153 2.37 -11.63 13.70
C ARG A 153 3.79 -11.82 13.16
N LYS A 154 3.94 -12.11 11.87
CA LYS A 154 5.22 -12.44 11.22
C LYS A 154 5.55 -11.52 10.05
N ARG A 155 4.55 -11.03 9.31
CA ARG A 155 4.73 -10.26 8.06
C ARG A 155 3.54 -9.35 7.81
N CYS A 156 3.76 -8.28 7.02
CA CYS A 156 2.67 -7.42 6.55
C CYS A 156 1.65 -8.26 5.75
N PRO A 157 0.37 -8.30 6.18
CA PRO A 157 -0.65 -9.20 5.61
C PRO A 157 -1.43 -8.60 4.46
N LEU A 158 -1.26 -7.32 4.19
CA LEU A 158 -1.94 -6.58 3.14
C LEU A 158 -0.92 -6.07 2.12
N ASN A 159 -1.35 -5.94 0.88
CA ASN A 159 -0.62 -5.20 -0.15
C ASN A 159 -1.11 -3.75 -0.11
N HIS A 160 -0.32 -2.82 0.41
CA HIS A 160 -0.72 -1.44 0.65
C HIS A 160 -1.34 -0.76 -0.57
N VAL A 161 -0.78 -1.01 -1.75
CA VAL A 161 -1.28 -0.44 -3.03
C VAL A 161 -2.69 -0.91 -3.40
N THR A 162 -3.15 -2.05 -2.86
CA THR A 162 -4.47 -2.61 -3.19
C THR A 162 -5.58 -2.17 -2.23
N VAL A 163 -5.23 -1.59 -1.08
CA VAL A 163 -6.23 -1.41 -0.02
C VAL A 163 -7.30 -0.37 -0.37
N MET A 164 -8.52 -0.69 0.03
CA MET A 164 -9.63 0.25 0.24
C MET A 164 -10.05 0.11 1.70
N PHE A 165 -10.28 1.22 2.39
CA PHE A 165 -10.57 1.22 3.81
C PHE A 165 -11.58 2.30 4.21
N LYS A 166 -12.23 2.11 5.36
CA LYS A 166 -13.04 3.13 6.00
C LYS A 166 -12.14 4.18 6.65
N LYS A 167 -12.35 5.44 6.31
CA LYS A 167 -11.65 6.59 6.90
C LYS A 167 -11.76 6.60 8.41
N SER A 168 -12.97 6.38 8.91
CA SER A 168 -13.27 6.34 10.36
C SER A 168 -12.45 5.30 11.11
N ALA A 169 -12.26 4.09 10.53
CA ALA A 169 -11.47 3.03 11.15
C ALA A 169 -9.96 3.35 11.19
N VAL A 170 -9.43 3.98 10.14
CA VAL A 170 -8.04 4.45 10.12
C VAL A 170 -7.83 5.55 11.16
N LEU A 171 -8.76 6.51 11.28
CA LEU A 171 -8.68 7.59 12.27
C LEU A 171 -8.80 7.07 13.70
N ALA A 172 -9.67 6.09 13.96
CA ALA A 172 -9.80 5.44 15.26
C ALA A 172 -8.49 4.76 15.71
N ALA A 173 -7.70 4.27 14.77
CA ALA A 173 -6.37 3.70 15.03
C ALA A 173 -5.25 4.75 15.11
N GLY A 174 -5.57 6.07 15.08
CA GLY A 174 -4.62 7.18 15.16
C GLY A 174 -4.02 7.60 13.80
N GLY A 175 -4.65 7.21 12.68
CA GLY A 175 -4.25 7.64 11.34
C GLY A 175 -2.91 7.09 10.86
N TYR A 176 -2.42 7.61 9.73
CA TYR A 176 -1.07 7.32 9.26
C TYR A 176 -0.02 7.99 10.12
N ILE A 177 0.99 7.23 10.53
CA ILE A 177 2.16 7.70 11.28
C ILE A 177 3.39 7.30 10.47
N GLU A 178 4.26 8.27 10.22
CA GLU A 178 5.50 8.01 9.48
C GLU A 178 6.36 6.98 10.23
N GLN A 179 6.64 5.87 9.55
CA GLN A 179 7.49 4.80 10.05
C GLN A 179 8.33 4.28 8.88
N PHE A 180 9.61 4.50 8.90
CA PHE A 180 10.53 4.23 7.80
C PHE A 180 10.21 2.92 7.05
N TRP A 181 9.56 3.04 5.88
CA TRP A 181 9.17 1.97 4.97
C TRP A 181 8.29 0.86 5.56
N ASN A 182 7.61 1.12 6.66
CA ASN A 182 6.68 0.22 7.33
C ASN A 182 5.49 1.00 7.92
N GLU A 183 5.20 2.18 7.38
CA GLU A 183 4.07 3.03 7.80
C GLU A 183 2.73 2.29 7.66
N ASP A 184 2.60 1.50 6.57
CA ASP A 184 1.44 0.68 6.28
C ASP A 184 1.30 -0.47 7.30
N TYR A 185 2.36 -1.23 7.49
CA TYR A 185 2.34 -2.35 8.44
C TYR A 185 2.09 -1.87 9.87
N TYR A 186 2.65 -0.72 10.25
CA TYR A 186 2.39 -0.12 11.55
C TYR A 186 0.93 0.32 11.70
N LEU A 187 0.31 0.85 10.63
CA LEU A 187 -1.11 1.18 10.63
C LEU A 187 -1.97 -0.08 10.81
N TRP A 188 -1.72 -1.15 10.04
CA TRP A 188 -2.51 -2.38 10.17
C TRP A 188 -2.41 -3.03 11.54
N ILE A 189 -1.23 -2.99 12.18
CA ILE A 189 -1.07 -3.48 13.56
C ILE A 189 -1.95 -2.68 14.53
N ARG A 190 -1.96 -1.36 14.42
CA ARG A 190 -2.79 -0.48 15.28
C ARG A 190 -4.28 -0.66 15.01
N MET A 191 -4.68 -0.79 13.76
CA MET A 191 -6.07 -1.07 13.41
C MET A 191 -6.53 -2.41 13.98
N ALA A 192 -5.72 -3.46 13.89
CA ALA A 192 -6.02 -4.76 14.51
C ALA A 192 -6.13 -4.67 16.04
N GLU A 193 -5.28 -3.87 16.69
CA GLU A 193 -5.35 -3.59 18.14
C GLU A 193 -6.68 -2.91 18.52
N HIS A 194 -7.21 -2.05 17.65
CA HIS A 194 -8.49 -1.36 17.86
C HIS A 194 -9.71 -2.16 17.37
N GLY A 195 -9.52 -3.43 17.02
CA GLY A 195 -10.63 -4.32 16.68
C GLY A 195 -11.11 -4.25 15.23
N ALA A 196 -10.41 -3.53 14.35
CA ALA A 196 -10.77 -3.45 12.93
C ALA A 196 -10.87 -4.84 12.28
N VAL A 197 -11.88 -5.01 11.45
CA VAL A 197 -12.11 -6.22 10.65
C VAL A 197 -11.44 -6.05 9.29
N MET A 198 -10.58 -7.01 8.93
CA MET A 198 -9.75 -6.96 7.72
C MET A 198 -10.07 -8.12 6.79
N ALA A 199 -10.06 -7.87 5.50
CA ALA A 199 -10.23 -8.91 4.48
C ALA A 199 -9.28 -8.67 3.30
N ASN A 200 -9.02 -9.71 2.51
CA ASN A 200 -8.43 -9.60 1.19
C ASN A 200 -9.28 -10.39 0.18
N THR A 201 -9.40 -9.84 -1.03
CA THR A 201 -9.89 -10.59 -2.17
C THR A 201 -8.84 -11.62 -2.60
N CYS A 202 -9.27 -12.68 -3.28
CA CYS A 202 -8.36 -13.65 -3.90
C CYS A 202 -8.03 -13.28 -5.35
N THR A 203 -8.28 -12.02 -5.74
CA THR A 203 -8.08 -11.49 -7.10
C THR A 203 -6.91 -10.51 -7.13
N VAL A 204 -6.26 -10.41 -8.28
CA VAL A 204 -5.22 -9.39 -8.52
C VAL A 204 -5.90 -8.05 -8.74
N LEU A 205 -5.74 -7.14 -7.79
CA LEU A 205 -6.33 -5.80 -7.85
C LEU A 205 -5.40 -4.74 -8.44
N VAL A 206 -4.08 -4.97 -8.37
CA VAL A 206 -3.07 -4.04 -8.89
C VAL A 206 -1.90 -4.81 -9.48
N ASN A 207 -1.43 -4.36 -10.65
CA ASN A 207 -0.18 -4.78 -11.25
C ASN A 207 0.92 -3.84 -10.76
N VAL A 208 1.87 -4.39 -10.02
CA VAL A 208 2.95 -3.65 -9.36
C VAL A 208 4.20 -3.65 -10.23
N ARG A 209 4.70 -2.47 -10.54
CA ARG A 209 5.95 -2.32 -11.25
C ARG A 209 7.12 -2.67 -10.34
N THR A 210 7.97 -3.60 -10.77
CA THR A 210 9.13 -4.02 -10.00
C THR A 210 10.42 -3.81 -10.77
N GLY A 211 11.50 -3.56 -10.01
CA GLY A 211 12.84 -3.41 -10.54
C GLY A 211 13.88 -4.01 -9.58
N GLN A 212 15.14 -3.98 -9.98
CA GLN A 212 16.25 -4.48 -9.15
C GLN A 212 16.35 -3.75 -7.81
N ASP A 213 15.90 -2.51 -7.75
CA ASP A 213 16.01 -1.65 -6.55
C ASP A 213 15.00 -1.99 -5.44
N MET A 214 13.89 -2.67 -5.77
CA MET A 214 12.87 -3.02 -4.77
C MET A 214 13.43 -3.90 -3.63
N TYR A 215 14.35 -4.81 -3.95
CA TYR A 215 14.95 -5.69 -2.95
C TYR A 215 16.14 -5.05 -2.22
N SER A 216 16.82 -4.10 -2.85
CA SER A 216 17.90 -3.34 -2.22
C SER A 216 17.39 -2.51 -1.05
N ARG A 217 16.22 -1.90 -1.21
CA ARG A 217 15.56 -1.07 -0.21
C ARG A 217 15.14 -1.83 1.06
N ARG A 218 14.86 -3.15 0.97
CA ARG A 218 14.40 -3.98 2.10
C ARG A 218 15.54 -4.59 2.92
N GLY A 219 16.61 -3.82 3.16
CA GLY A 219 17.77 -4.25 3.92
C GLY A 219 18.54 -3.12 4.59
N GLY A 220 19.58 -3.51 5.33
CA GLY A 220 20.41 -2.57 6.04
C GLY A 220 19.94 -2.22 7.46
N LYS A 221 20.76 -1.42 8.16
CA LYS A 221 20.55 -1.11 9.59
C LYS A 221 19.26 -0.34 9.87
N LYS A 222 18.90 0.61 8.98
CA LYS A 222 17.75 1.48 9.18
C LYS A 222 16.43 0.68 9.00
N TYR A 223 16.35 -0.17 7.97
CA TYR A 223 15.20 -1.02 7.75
C TYR A 223 15.03 -2.06 8.87
N PHE A 224 16.12 -2.69 9.32
CA PHE A 224 16.07 -3.61 10.45
C PHE A 224 15.57 -2.94 11.74
N LYS A 225 16.00 -1.70 12.02
CA LYS A 225 15.48 -0.95 13.17
C LYS A 225 13.98 -0.68 13.08
N SER A 226 13.49 -0.35 11.89
CA SER A 226 12.05 -0.15 11.66
C SER A 226 11.25 -1.42 11.90
N GLU A 227 11.70 -2.55 11.35
CA GLU A 227 11.08 -3.86 11.59
C GLU A 227 11.13 -4.27 13.07
N MET A 228 12.24 -4.00 13.75
CA MET A 228 12.39 -4.28 15.19
C MET A 228 11.42 -3.42 16.02
N PHE A 229 11.18 -2.16 15.64
CA PHE A 229 10.19 -1.30 16.27
C PHE A 229 8.79 -1.96 16.22
N LEU A 230 8.37 -2.47 15.07
CA LEU A 230 7.07 -3.15 14.92
C LEU A 230 6.97 -4.40 15.80
N GLN A 231 8.04 -5.20 15.85
CA GLN A 231 8.07 -6.39 16.69
C GLN A 231 8.00 -6.04 18.18
N ASN A 232 8.72 -5.01 18.62
CA ASN A 232 8.66 -4.48 19.99
C ASN A 232 7.25 -4.00 20.32
N TYR A 233 6.62 -3.25 19.42
CA TYR A 233 5.26 -2.77 19.60
C TYR A 233 4.29 -3.94 19.79
N MET A 234 4.30 -4.92 18.90
CA MET A 234 3.44 -6.11 19.01
C MET A 234 3.69 -6.92 20.28
N LEU A 235 4.95 -7.04 20.74
CA LEU A 235 5.28 -7.72 21.99
C LEU A 235 4.72 -6.97 23.20
N GLN A 236 4.90 -5.65 23.27
CA GLN A 236 4.37 -4.79 24.34
C GLN A 236 2.85 -4.85 24.43
N ARG A 237 2.17 -4.93 23.27
CA ARG A 237 0.71 -5.06 23.16
C ARG A 237 0.21 -6.50 23.30
N LYS A 238 1.08 -7.46 23.62
CA LYS A 238 0.76 -8.89 23.78
C LYS A 238 0.13 -9.55 22.52
N MET A 239 0.35 -8.96 21.36
CA MET A 239 -0.09 -9.52 20.07
C MET A 239 0.77 -10.71 19.64
N ILE A 240 2.02 -10.77 20.10
CA ILE A 240 2.94 -11.89 19.89
C ILE A 240 3.56 -12.33 21.20
N SER A 241 3.95 -13.61 21.28
CA SER A 241 4.70 -14.17 22.40
C SER A 241 6.20 -13.87 22.31
N LEU A 242 6.92 -13.97 23.43
CA LEU A 242 8.37 -13.80 23.45
C LEU A 242 9.13 -14.77 22.53
N PRO A 243 8.76 -16.08 22.44
CA PRO A 243 9.36 -16.99 21.45
C PRO A 243 9.13 -16.54 20.00
N THR A 244 7.91 -16.07 19.67
CA THR A 244 7.61 -15.54 18.33
C THR A 244 8.43 -14.28 18.03
N TYR A 245 8.56 -13.38 19.00
CA TYR A 245 9.40 -12.20 18.89
C TYR A 245 10.86 -12.58 18.59
N ALA A 246 11.44 -13.49 19.39
CA ALA A 246 12.84 -13.91 19.23
C ALA A 246 13.08 -14.55 17.84
N ASP A 247 12.19 -15.45 17.40
CA ASP A 247 12.24 -16.07 16.07
C ASP A 247 12.16 -15.02 14.95
N ASN A 248 11.22 -14.07 15.05
CA ASN A 248 11.06 -13.00 14.07
C ASN A 248 12.29 -12.10 13.98
N ILE A 249 12.87 -11.69 15.11
CA ILE A 249 14.07 -10.86 15.14
C ILE A 249 15.28 -11.60 14.58
N ALA A 250 15.47 -12.87 14.96
CA ALA A 250 16.58 -13.68 14.45
C ALA A 250 16.53 -13.83 12.92
N LYS A 251 15.37 -14.17 12.36
CA LYS A 251 15.16 -14.29 10.91
C LYS A 251 15.43 -12.97 10.18
N ARG A 252 14.93 -11.86 10.70
CA ARG A 252 15.14 -10.52 10.12
C ARG A 252 16.61 -10.12 10.19
N TRP A 253 17.27 -10.39 11.30
CA TRP A 253 18.70 -10.09 11.46
C TRP A 253 19.53 -10.84 10.42
N VAL A 254 19.29 -12.12 10.23
CA VAL A 254 20.00 -12.93 9.21
C VAL A 254 19.73 -12.37 7.82
N VAL A 255 18.46 -12.21 7.43
CA VAL A 255 18.10 -11.80 6.06
C VAL A 255 18.54 -10.36 5.75
N GLN A 256 18.38 -9.44 6.69
CA GLN A 256 18.58 -8.02 6.43
C GLN A 256 20.00 -7.53 6.74
N ARG A 257 20.75 -8.27 7.57
CA ARG A 257 22.09 -7.85 8.02
C ARG A 257 23.20 -8.74 7.50
N LEU A 258 22.99 -10.03 7.32
CA LEU A 258 24.02 -10.95 6.88
C LEU A 258 23.97 -11.26 5.38
N LEU A 259 22.76 -11.32 4.78
CA LEU A 259 22.65 -11.67 3.36
C LEU A 259 23.02 -10.50 2.45
N PRO A 260 23.91 -10.71 1.45
CA PRO A 260 24.11 -9.79 0.36
C PRO A 260 22.82 -9.49 -0.39
N THR A 261 22.70 -8.29 -1.00
CA THR A 261 21.49 -7.83 -1.68
C THR A 261 20.99 -8.83 -2.74
N GLN A 262 21.89 -9.46 -3.48
CA GLN A 262 21.59 -10.45 -4.52
C GLN A 262 20.88 -11.69 -3.95
N LEU A 263 21.44 -12.27 -2.86
CA LEU A 263 20.87 -13.44 -2.18
C LEU A 263 19.55 -13.08 -1.47
N ARG A 264 19.44 -11.86 -0.96
CA ARG A 264 18.19 -11.35 -0.37
C ARG A 264 17.05 -11.37 -1.38
N GLY A 265 17.30 -10.92 -2.61
CA GLY A 265 16.32 -10.98 -3.70
C GLY A 265 15.84 -12.40 -4.00
N VAL A 266 16.75 -13.39 -3.98
CA VAL A 266 16.38 -14.81 -4.16
C VAL A 266 15.50 -15.29 -3.01
N VAL A 267 15.89 -15.04 -1.76
CA VAL A 267 15.10 -15.42 -0.58
C VAL A 267 13.69 -14.81 -0.63
N PHE A 268 13.56 -13.52 -0.95
CA PHE A 268 12.25 -12.89 -1.06
C PHE A 268 11.40 -13.50 -2.19
N ARG A 269 11.98 -13.78 -3.36
CA ARG A 269 11.26 -14.43 -4.46
C ARG A 269 10.79 -15.83 -4.10
N THR A 270 11.64 -16.64 -3.46
CA THR A 270 11.31 -18.03 -3.12
C THR A 270 10.27 -18.14 -2.00
N PHE A 271 10.36 -17.31 -0.95
CA PHE A 271 9.52 -17.45 0.24
C PHE A 271 8.35 -16.45 0.30
N ALA A 272 8.36 -15.39 -0.49
CA ALA A 272 7.34 -14.35 -0.43
C ALA A 272 6.53 -14.21 -1.72
N ARG A 273 6.91 -14.90 -2.79
CA ARG A 273 6.26 -14.84 -4.10
C ARG A 273 6.00 -16.27 -4.61
N LYS A 274 4.87 -16.42 -5.31
CA LYS A 274 4.62 -17.61 -6.14
C LYS A 274 4.98 -17.19 -7.56
N GLY A 275 5.88 -17.95 -8.21
CA GLY A 275 6.11 -17.82 -9.63
C GLY A 275 4.84 -18.09 -10.47
N LYS A 276 4.92 -17.82 -11.78
CA LYS A 276 3.87 -18.21 -12.74
C LYS A 276 3.52 -19.67 -12.59
#